data_d4505ff43ca68d3d7f57e5bd7aa23ddd
#
_entry.id   d4505ff43ca68d3d7f57e5bd7aa23ddd
#
_cell.length_a   1.000
_cell.length_b   1.000
_cell.length_c   1.000
_cell.angle_alpha   90.00
_cell.angle_beta   90.00
_cell.angle_gamma   90.00
#
_symmetry.space_group_name_H-M   'P 1'
#
loop_
_entity.id
_entity.type
_entity.pdbx_description
1 polymer ?
#
loop_
_entity_poly.entity_id
_entity_poly.type
_entity_poly.pdbx_seq_one_letter_code
_entity_poly.pdbx_strand_id
1 'polypeptide(L)'
;ARLPRVADTLAILGPKTKHIERRGPQTSVTFGHRGIAYDDELFFPAFVMNSILGGSGFSSRLTEEVREARGLAYSVYSYFLSLEHSHLWLGSVASDNKTTQQALDVIRGEMRRIAQEGVDLSRLEAAKTYMTGAYALRFDSGAKIAQQLIGVQLSGWPIDYFKTRNQRIEAVRVEDVKAAAQRLLTDGLLVVSVGETAVSLAKQR
;
A
#
# COMPACT_ATOMS: atom_id res chain seq x y z
N ALA A 1 -22.26 -28.26 15.58
CA ALA A 1 -20.84 -28.60 15.44
C ALA A 1 -20.07 -27.28 15.24
N ARG A 2 -19.02 -27.06 16.02
CA ARG A 2 -18.13 -25.90 15.85
C ARG A 2 -17.25 -26.17 14.64
N LEU A 3 -17.25 -25.28 13.64
CA LEU A 3 -16.36 -25.41 12.50
C LEU A 3 -14.89 -25.39 12.97
N PRO A 4 -13.98 -26.14 12.32
CA PRO A 4 -12.57 -26.11 12.66
C PRO A 4 -12.04 -24.68 12.44
N ARG A 5 -11.20 -24.22 13.37
CA ARG A 5 -10.56 -22.91 13.26
C ARG A 5 -9.52 -22.97 12.14
N VAL A 6 -9.64 -22.09 11.17
CA VAL A 6 -8.63 -21.94 10.11
C VAL A 6 -7.39 -21.30 10.72
N ALA A 7 -6.22 -21.84 10.42
CA ALA A 7 -4.95 -21.27 10.88
C ALA A 7 -4.56 -20.04 10.07
N ASP A 8 -3.84 -19.12 10.71
CA ASP A 8 -3.28 -17.96 10.02
C ASP A 8 -2.28 -18.42 8.97
N THR A 9 -2.37 -17.80 7.80
CA THR A 9 -1.48 -18.09 6.68
C THR A 9 -0.29 -17.14 6.70
N LEU A 10 0.91 -17.69 6.78
CA LEU A 10 2.13 -16.89 6.62
C LEU A 10 2.31 -16.54 5.14
N ALA A 11 2.45 -15.26 4.84
CA ALA A 11 2.79 -14.82 3.50
C ALA A 11 4.18 -15.37 3.12
N ILE A 12 4.32 -15.80 1.87
CA ILE A 12 5.61 -16.20 1.31
C ILE A 12 6.53 -14.97 1.32
N LEU A 13 7.67 -15.06 1.97
CA LEU A 13 8.66 -14.00 2.05
C LEU A 13 9.76 -14.23 1.01
N GLY A 14 10.37 -13.15 0.58
CA GLY A 14 11.54 -13.14 -0.28
C GLY A 14 11.25 -12.64 -1.70
N PRO A 15 12.30 -12.12 -2.37
CA PRO A 15 12.15 -11.60 -3.71
C PRO A 15 11.83 -12.73 -4.69
N LYS A 16 10.64 -12.68 -5.31
CA LYS A 16 10.24 -13.62 -6.37
C LYS A 16 9.55 -12.84 -7.48
N THR A 17 9.85 -13.24 -8.71
CA THR A 17 9.16 -12.73 -9.89
C THR A 17 8.45 -13.85 -10.62
N LYS A 18 7.25 -13.57 -11.13
CA LYS A 18 6.54 -14.43 -12.06
C LYS A 18 6.08 -13.58 -13.23
N HIS A 19 6.39 -14.04 -14.44
CA HIS A 19 5.91 -13.41 -15.67
C HIS A 19 4.89 -14.32 -16.35
N ILE A 20 3.83 -13.69 -16.87
CA ILE A 20 2.82 -14.33 -17.72
C ILE A 20 2.80 -13.55 -19.04
N GLU A 21 3.30 -14.16 -20.08
CA GLU A 21 3.33 -13.55 -21.40
C GLU A 21 1.91 -13.37 -21.94
N ARG A 22 1.59 -12.15 -22.34
CA ARG A 22 0.35 -11.79 -22.99
C ARG A 22 0.58 -10.62 -23.93
N ARG A 23 0.19 -10.77 -25.19
CA ARG A 23 0.31 -9.68 -26.17
C ARG A 23 -0.61 -8.51 -25.81
N GLY A 24 -0.08 -7.29 -25.92
CA GLY A 24 -0.81 -6.07 -25.65
C GLY A 24 0.12 -4.86 -25.56
N PRO A 25 -0.43 -3.64 -25.61
CA PRO A 25 0.38 -2.42 -25.61
C PRO A 25 1.02 -2.10 -24.25
N GLN A 26 0.58 -2.74 -23.18
CA GLN A 26 1.04 -2.49 -21.81
C GLN A 26 1.31 -3.79 -21.08
N THR A 27 2.25 -3.74 -20.15
CA THR A 27 2.47 -4.76 -19.13
C THR A 27 1.95 -4.26 -17.79
N SER A 28 1.05 -5.05 -17.20
CA SER A 28 0.56 -4.83 -15.83
C SER A 28 1.48 -5.53 -14.84
N VAL A 29 1.89 -4.82 -13.81
CA VAL A 29 2.73 -5.34 -12.72
C VAL A 29 1.98 -5.21 -11.41
N THR A 30 1.80 -6.31 -10.71
CA THR A 30 1.33 -6.35 -9.32
C THR A 30 2.51 -6.73 -8.44
N PHE A 31 2.73 -6.00 -7.38
CA PHE A 31 3.80 -6.25 -6.43
C PHE A 31 3.27 -6.20 -5.00
N GLY A 32 3.96 -6.86 -4.10
CA GLY A 32 3.55 -6.84 -2.69
C GLY A 32 4.34 -7.81 -1.82
N HIS A 33 3.98 -7.78 -0.57
CA HIS A 33 4.52 -8.66 0.48
C HIS A 33 3.55 -8.73 1.66
N ARG A 34 4.01 -9.28 2.79
CA ARG A 34 3.24 -9.31 4.04
C ARG A 34 2.87 -7.89 4.48
N GLY A 35 1.60 -7.69 4.83
CA GLY A 35 1.09 -6.47 5.42
C GLY A 35 1.22 -6.44 6.95
N ILE A 36 0.33 -5.70 7.59
CA ILE A 36 0.33 -5.45 9.03
C ILE A 36 -1.07 -5.67 9.60
N ALA A 37 -1.16 -6.27 10.77
CA ALA A 37 -2.42 -6.47 11.48
C ALA A 37 -2.89 -5.17 12.15
N TYR A 38 -4.20 -5.06 12.40
CA TYR A 38 -4.78 -3.86 13.02
C TYR A 38 -4.32 -3.64 14.47
N ASP A 39 -4.10 -4.71 15.21
CA ASP A 39 -3.67 -4.70 16.61
C ASP A 39 -2.16 -4.43 16.78
N ASP A 40 -1.43 -4.31 15.68
CA ASP A 40 -0.02 -3.93 15.70
C ASP A 40 0.14 -2.44 16.01
N GLU A 41 1.10 -2.10 16.85
CA GLU A 41 1.41 -0.72 17.26
C GLU A 41 1.76 0.20 16.07
N LEU A 42 2.36 -0.37 15.01
CA LEU A 42 2.72 0.36 13.80
C LEU A 42 1.60 0.38 12.73
N PHE A 43 0.38 -0.10 13.04
CA PHE A 43 -0.70 -0.12 12.05
C PHE A 43 -1.04 1.28 11.52
N PHE A 44 -1.29 2.26 12.40
CA PHE A 44 -1.60 3.63 11.98
C PHE A 44 -0.40 4.34 11.34
N PRO A 45 0.83 4.24 11.87
CA PRO A 45 2.02 4.67 11.15
C PRO A 45 2.13 4.08 9.74
N ALA A 46 1.91 2.77 9.57
CA ALA A 46 1.93 2.11 8.27
C ALA A 46 0.81 2.59 7.35
N PHE A 47 -0.37 2.83 7.90
CA PHE A 47 -1.51 3.34 7.15
C PHE A 47 -1.27 4.76 6.61
N VAL A 48 -0.67 5.64 7.44
CA VAL A 48 -0.26 6.99 7.01
C VAL A 48 0.90 6.90 6.01
N MET A 49 1.91 6.07 6.28
CA MET A 49 3.02 5.80 5.37
C MET A 49 2.52 5.38 3.98
N ASN A 50 1.59 4.43 3.92
CA ASN A 50 1.04 3.98 2.64
C ASN A 50 0.24 5.09 1.93
N SER A 51 -0.49 5.93 2.67
CA SER A 51 -1.18 7.09 2.09
C SER A 51 -0.20 8.04 1.39
N ILE A 52 0.97 8.28 2.00
CA ILE A 52 2.03 9.11 1.44
C ILE A 52 2.72 8.43 0.25
N LEU A 53 2.99 7.12 0.34
CA LEU A 53 3.72 6.38 -0.69
C LEU A 53 2.87 6.20 -1.95
N GLY A 54 1.74 5.54 -1.86
CA GLY A 54 0.94 5.13 -3.03
C GLY A 54 -0.55 5.04 -2.75
N GLY A 55 -1.05 5.68 -1.68
CA GLY A 55 -2.46 5.73 -1.34
C GLY A 55 -3.29 6.49 -2.38
N SER A 56 -4.61 6.47 -2.19
CA SER A 56 -5.54 7.19 -3.07
C SER A 56 -5.33 8.69 -2.97
N GLY A 57 -5.15 9.34 -4.11
CA GLY A 57 -4.96 10.78 -4.24
C GLY A 57 -3.87 11.13 -5.25
N PHE A 58 -3.93 12.34 -5.78
CA PHE A 58 -2.96 12.82 -6.78
C PHE A 58 -1.61 13.23 -6.17
N SER A 59 -1.46 13.23 -4.86
CA SER A 59 -0.28 13.71 -4.13
C SER A 59 0.56 12.61 -3.50
N SER A 60 0.36 11.34 -3.89
CA SER A 60 1.23 10.26 -3.42
C SER A 60 2.57 10.28 -4.17
N ARG A 61 3.65 9.89 -3.49
CA ARG A 61 5.00 9.86 -4.08
C ARG A 61 5.08 9.01 -5.35
N LEU A 62 4.39 7.87 -5.36
CA LEU A 62 4.34 7.04 -6.56
C LEU A 62 3.65 7.75 -7.72
N THR A 63 2.55 8.48 -7.47
CA THR A 63 1.90 9.29 -8.51
C THR A 63 2.82 10.39 -9.01
N GLU A 64 3.45 11.14 -8.11
CA GLU A 64 4.39 12.21 -8.47
C GLU A 64 5.57 11.68 -9.31
N GLU A 65 6.20 10.59 -8.86
CA GLU A 65 7.47 10.13 -9.44
C GLU A 65 7.29 9.24 -10.68
N VAL A 66 6.23 8.40 -10.70
CA VAL A 66 6.01 7.47 -11.82
C VAL A 66 5.17 8.09 -12.91
N ARG A 67 4.09 8.82 -12.53
CA ARG A 67 3.15 9.40 -13.47
C ARG A 67 3.56 10.80 -13.90
N GLU A 68 3.68 11.74 -12.94
CA GLU A 68 3.79 13.16 -13.27
C GLU A 68 5.20 13.54 -13.72
N ALA A 69 6.21 13.15 -12.98
CA ALA A 69 7.59 13.52 -13.29
C ALA A 69 8.18 12.76 -14.47
N ARG A 70 7.77 11.49 -14.70
CA ARG A 70 8.39 10.62 -15.71
C ARG A 70 7.43 10.11 -16.79
N GLY A 71 6.12 10.25 -16.61
CA GLY A 71 5.13 9.75 -17.58
C GLY A 71 5.18 8.23 -17.82
N LEU A 72 5.66 7.44 -16.84
CA LEU A 72 5.86 6.00 -17.01
C LEU A 72 4.58 5.19 -16.95
N ALA A 73 3.56 5.70 -16.26
CA ALA A 73 2.27 5.03 -16.11
C ALA A 73 1.15 6.04 -15.90
N TYR A 74 -0.06 5.67 -16.33
CA TYR A 74 -1.26 6.47 -16.07
C TYR A 74 -1.74 6.33 -14.62
N SER A 75 -1.62 5.13 -14.05
CA SER A 75 -1.99 4.87 -12.67
C SER A 75 -0.95 4.00 -11.98
N VAL A 76 -0.63 4.35 -10.74
CA VAL A 76 0.20 3.59 -9.82
C VAL A 76 -0.35 3.80 -8.43
N TYR A 77 -0.47 2.72 -7.65
CA TYR A 77 -1.01 2.80 -6.30
C TYR A 77 -0.53 1.65 -5.43
N SER A 78 -0.69 1.82 -4.12
CA SER A 78 -0.51 0.77 -3.14
C SER A 78 -1.57 0.83 -2.03
N TYR A 79 -1.86 -0.32 -1.41
CA TYR A 79 -2.89 -0.43 -0.38
C TYR A 79 -2.62 -1.61 0.55
N PHE A 80 -3.22 -1.57 1.73
CA PHE A 80 -3.30 -2.72 2.62
C PHE A 80 -4.56 -3.52 2.33
N LEU A 81 -4.41 -4.83 2.26
CA LEU A 81 -5.50 -5.79 2.20
C LEU A 81 -5.45 -6.65 3.47
N SER A 82 -6.37 -6.38 4.39
CA SER A 82 -6.53 -7.16 5.62
C SER A 82 -7.56 -8.25 5.38
N LEU A 83 -7.11 -9.50 5.45
CA LEU A 83 -7.93 -10.69 5.42
C LEU A 83 -7.95 -11.30 6.83
N GLU A 84 -8.93 -12.15 7.14
CA GLU A 84 -9.11 -12.75 8.48
C GLU A 84 -7.85 -13.50 8.97
N HIS A 85 -7.18 -14.21 8.05
CA HIS A 85 -6.02 -15.06 8.37
C HIS A 85 -4.73 -14.61 7.67
N SER A 86 -4.70 -13.41 7.09
CA SER A 86 -3.53 -12.89 6.38
C SER A 86 -3.64 -11.38 6.18
N HIS A 87 -2.52 -10.71 6.24
CA HIS A 87 -2.42 -9.28 5.95
C HIS A 87 -1.41 -9.08 4.83
N LEU A 88 -1.82 -8.35 3.79
CA LEU A 88 -0.99 -8.06 2.63
C LEU A 88 -0.82 -6.56 2.45
N TRP A 89 0.33 -6.15 1.96
CA TRP A 89 0.54 -4.87 1.33
C TRP A 89 0.75 -5.12 -0.15
N LEU A 90 -0.06 -4.47 -0.97
CA LEU A 90 -0.10 -4.68 -2.41
C LEU A 90 0.03 -3.35 -3.13
N GLY A 91 0.60 -3.38 -4.33
CA GLY A 91 0.58 -2.27 -5.24
C GLY A 91 0.47 -2.75 -6.69
N SER A 92 0.10 -1.84 -7.58
CA SER A 92 -0.04 -2.13 -8.99
C SER A 92 0.36 -0.93 -9.84
N VAL A 93 0.90 -1.23 -11.02
CA VAL A 93 1.20 -0.27 -12.07
C VAL A 93 0.94 -0.91 -13.43
N ALA A 94 0.39 -0.15 -14.36
CA ALA A 94 0.32 -0.53 -15.77
C ALA A 94 1.10 0.49 -16.60
N SER A 95 2.09 0.00 -17.34
CA SER A 95 3.04 0.82 -18.09
C SER A 95 3.23 0.28 -19.51
N ASP A 96 3.67 1.13 -20.42
CA ASP A 96 4.14 0.70 -21.74
C ASP A 96 5.22 -0.39 -21.59
N ASN A 97 5.21 -1.36 -22.50
CA ASN A 97 6.14 -2.49 -22.47
C ASN A 97 7.62 -2.07 -22.36
N LYS A 98 7.99 -0.95 -22.98
CA LYS A 98 9.38 -0.44 -22.99
C LYS A 98 9.79 0.20 -21.66
N THR A 99 8.84 0.71 -20.88
CA THR A 99 9.10 1.48 -19.66
C THR A 99 8.71 0.74 -18.39
N THR A 100 8.16 -0.47 -18.49
CA THR A 100 7.67 -1.26 -17.35
C THR A 100 8.74 -1.53 -16.30
N GLN A 101 9.96 -1.92 -16.72
CA GLN A 101 11.07 -2.13 -15.77
C GLN A 101 11.44 -0.84 -15.06
N GLN A 102 11.55 0.27 -15.79
CA GLN A 102 11.86 1.59 -15.22
C GLN A 102 10.79 2.01 -14.18
N ALA A 103 9.51 1.79 -14.48
CA ALA A 103 8.43 2.08 -13.54
C ALA A 103 8.58 1.29 -12.23
N LEU A 104 8.90 -0.01 -12.31
CA LEU A 104 9.14 -0.83 -11.13
C LEU A 104 10.38 -0.37 -10.34
N ASP A 105 11.45 0.03 -11.02
CA ASP A 105 12.68 0.51 -10.39
C ASP A 105 12.45 1.83 -9.64
N VAL A 106 11.66 2.75 -10.21
CA VAL A 106 11.24 4.00 -9.53
C VAL A 106 10.40 3.68 -8.29
N ILE A 107 9.42 2.79 -8.40
CA ILE A 107 8.59 2.35 -7.25
C ILE A 107 9.49 1.82 -6.12
N ARG A 108 10.42 0.92 -6.42
CA ARG A 108 11.37 0.37 -5.44
C ARG A 108 12.31 1.44 -4.88
N GLY A 109 12.68 2.42 -5.70
CA GLY A 109 13.46 3.59 -5.27
C GLY A 109 12.72 4.38 -4.20
N GLU A 110 11.46 4.69 -4.42
CA GLU A 110 10.63 5.44 -3.47
C GLU A 110 10.36 4.67 -2.18
N MET A 111 10.14 3.36 -2.26
CA MET A 111 10.03 2.50 -1.08
C MET A 111 11.30 2.58 -0.21
N ARG A 112 12.48 2.40 -0.83
CA ARG A 112 13.76 2.52 -0.10
C ARG A 112 13.97 3.91 0.47
N ARG A 113 13.62 4.93 -0.27
CA ARG A 113 13.78 6.33 0.15
C ARG A 113 12.98 6.63 1.42
N ILE A 114 11.70 6.23 1.48
CA ILE A 114 10.90 6.40 2.70
C ILE A 114 11.49 5.59 3.87
N ALA A 115 11.96 4.37 3.63
CA ALA A 115 12.55 3.55 4.67
C ALA A 115 13.88 4.12 5.22
N GLN A 116 14.69 4.75 4.38
CA GLN A 116 15.99 5.29 4.76
C GLN A 116 15.90 6.72 5.31
N GLU A 117 15.17 7.58 4.61
CA GLU A 117 15.10 9.03 4.90
C GLU A 117 13.87 9.39 5.73
N GLY A 118 12.77 8.61 5.64
CA GLY A 118 11.48 8.96 6.21
C GLY A 118 10.70 9.91 5.29
N VAL A 119 9.89 10.76 5.90
CA VAL A 119 9.09 11.80 5.24
C VAL A 119 9.32 13.14 5.94
N ASP A 120 9.17 14.24 5.21
CA ASP A 120 9.17 15.56 5.83
C ASP A 120 7.86 15.83 6.58
N LEU A 121 7.93 16.75 7.55
CA LEU A 121 6.79 17.09 8.41
C LEU A 121 5.61 17.65 7.60
N SER A 122 5.89 18.46 6.57
CA SER A 122 4.83 19.07 5.76
C SER A 122 4.01 18.03 5.01
N ARG A 123 4.66 17.02 4.47
CA ARG A 123 4.01 15.89 3.79
C ARG A 123 3.21 15.01 4.76
N LEU A 124 3.74 14.79 5.96
CA LEU A 124 3.00 14.09 7.01
C LEU A 124 1.73 14.82 7.39
N GLU A 125 1.80 16.12 7.68
CA GLU A 125 0.65 16.92 8.06
C GLU A 125 -0.39 17.05 6.95
N ALA A 126 0.03 17.18 5.70
CA ALA A 126 -0.87 17.15 4.55
C ALA A 126 -1.61 15.81 4.43
N ALA A 127 -0.91 14.69 4.63
CA ALA A 127 -1.52 13.35 4.61
C ALA A 127 -2.54 13.19 5.76
N LYS A 128 -2.21 13.59 6.99
CA LYS A 128 -3.13 13.57 8.14
C LYS A 128 -4.38 14.39 7.86
N THR A 129 -4.22 15.63 7.42
CA THR A 129 -5.34 16.54 7.08
C THR A 129 -6.26 15.91 6.05
N TYR A 130 -5.70 15.35 4.98
CA TYR A 130 -6.49 14.67 3.95
C TYR A 130 -7.21 13.44 4.51
N MET A 131 -6.51 12.57 5.25
CA MET A 131 -7.05 11.31 5.74
C MET A 131 -8.14 11.50 6.80
N THR A 132 -8.03 12.52 7.64
CA THR A 132 -9.03 12.84 8.67
C THR A 132 -10.21 13.61 8.09
N GLY A 133 -9.96 14.60 7.24
CA GLY A 133 -10.98 15.41 6.61
C GLY A 133 -11.87 14.64 5.63
N ALA A 134 -11.26 13.83 4.75
CA ALA A 134 -12.01 13.03 3.78
C ALA A 134 -12.81 11.88 4.41
N TYR A 135 -12.54 11.53 5.66
CA TYR A 135 -13.18 10.40 6.31
C TYR A 135 -14.69 10.61 6.51
N ALA A 136 -15.14 11.82 6.80
CA ALA A 136 -16.54 12.14 6.96
C ALA A 136 -17.39 11.83 5.71
N LEU A 137 -16.81 11.96 4.52
CA LEU A 137 -17.46 11.66 3.23
C LEU A 137 -17.81 10.18 3.04
N ARG A 138 -17.29 9.31 3.89
CA ARG A 138 -17.63 7.87 3.88
C ARG A 138 -18.94 7.54 4.59
N PHE A 139 -19.60 8.53 5.18
CA PHE A 139 -20.84 8.39 5.97
C PHE A 139 -22.00 9.22 5.41
N ASP A 140 -21.94 9.65 4.16
CA ASP A 140 -22.93 10.53 3.53
C ASP A 140 -24.23 9.83 3.13
N SER A 141 -24.30 8.50 3.22
CA SER A 141 -25.52 7.72 2.92
C SER A 141 -25.64 6.48 3.80
N GLY A 142 -26.88 6.00 4.01
CA GLY A 142 -27.14 4.79 4.79
C GLY A 142 -26.37 3.57 4.24
N ALA A 143 -26.25 3.44 2.92
CA ALA A 143 -25.51 2.35 2.30
C ALA A 143 -24.00 2.41 2.64
N LYS A 144 -23.39 3.60 2.57
CA LYS A 144 -21.98 3.78 2.95
C LYS A 144 -21.77 3.54 4.45
N ILE A 145 -22.68 4.02 5.30
CA ILE A 145 -22.61 3.74 6.75
C ILE A 145 -22.65 2.23 7.01
N ALA A 146 -23.59 1.51 6.42
CA ALA A 146 -23.67 0.05 6.54
C ALA A 146 -22.40 -0.63 6.06
N GLN A 147 -21.81 -0.20 4.94
CA GLN A 147 -20.55 -0.74 4.41
C GLN A 147 -19.40 -0.51 5.38
N GLN A 148 -19.28 0.67 6.01
CA GLN A 148 -18.24 0.94 7.00
C GLN A 148 -18.42 0.04 8.23
N LEU A 149 -19.64 -0.12 8.75
CA LEU A 149 -19.92 -0.97 9.89
C LEU A 149 -19.58 -2.44 9.61
N ILE A 150 -20.00 -2.96 8.45
CA ILE A 150 -19.69 -4.32 8.02
C ILE A 150 -18.17 -4.48 7.86
N GLY A 151 -17.48 -3.51 7.26
CA GLY A 151 -16.04 -3.56 7.07
C GLY A 151 -15.27 -3.66 8.39
N VAL A 152 -15.63 -2.86 9.39
CA VAL A 152 -15.04 -2.90 10.73
C VAL A 152 -15.32 -4.24 11.41
N GLN A 153 -16.55 -4.75 11.31
CA GLN A 153 -16.92 -6.03 11.90
C GLN A 153 -16.20 -7.22 11.28
N LEU A 154 -16.14 -7.27 9.94
CA LEU A 154 -15.43 -8.33 9.21
C LEU A 154 -13.92 -8.29 9.44
N SER A 155 -13.35 -7.11 9.66
CA SER A 155 -11.92 -6.94 9.98
C SER A 155 -11.59 -7.25 11.44
N GLY A 156 -12.58 -7.55 12.29
CA GLY A 156 -12.39 -7.76 13.72
C GLY A 156 -11.95 -6.50 14.48
N TRP A 157 -12.17 -5.32 13.91
CA TRP A 157 -11.77 -4.07 14.55
C TRP A 157 -12.75 -3.67 15.67
N PRO A 158 -12.29 -2.93 16.69
CA PRO A 158 -13.14 -2.56 17.80
C PRO A 158 -14.25 -1.58 17.37
N ILE A 159 -15.39 -1.62 18.05
CA ILE A 159 -16.56 -0.80 17.72
C ILE A 159 -16.30 0.71 17.85
N ASP A 160 -15.34 1.10 18.67
CA ASP A 160 -14.92 2.48 18.87
C ASP A 160 -13.91 2.97 17.82
N TYR A 161 -13.58 2.13 16.82
CA TYR A 161 -12.70 2.49 15.69
C TYR A 161 -13.09 3.83 15.06
N PHE A 162 -14.38 4.04 14.83
CA PHE A 162 -14.87 5.27 14.20
C PHE A 162 -14.59 6.53 15.03
N LYS A 163 -14.53 6.40 16.35
CA LYS A 163 -14.27 7.51 17.28
C LYS A 163 -12.76 7.75 17.44
N THR A 164 -11.97 6.69 17.45
CA THR A 164 -10.54 6.74 17.80
C THR A 164 -9.62 6.85 16.58
N ARG A 165 -10.10 6.48 15.38
CA ARG A 165 -9.29 6.46 14.15
C ARG A 165 -8.58 7.78 13.86
N ASN A 166 -9.31 8.89 13.84
CA ASN A 166 -8.73 10.18 13.50
C ASN A 166 -7.70 10.61 14.54
N GLN A 167 -8.00 10.44 15.83
CA GLN A 167 -7.04 10.72 16.90
C GLN A 167 -5.75 9.89 16.76
N ARG A 168 -5.85 8.61 16.39
CA ARG A 168 -4.67 7.75 16.17
C ARG A 168 -3.86 8.19 14.95
N ILE A 169 -4.50 8.67 13.87
CA ILE A 169 -3.82 9.24 12.71
C ILE A 169 -3.10 10.53 13.09
N GLU A 170 -3.77 11.44 13.83
CA GLU A 170 -3.17 12.71 14.29
C GLU A 170 -1.95 12.49 15.19
N ALA A 171 -1.95 11.43 15.98
CA ALA A 171 -0.84 11.10 16.88
C ALA A 171 0.41 10.56 16.17
N VAL A 172 0.33 10.17 14.89
CA VAL A 172 1.49 9.64 14.14
C VAL A 172 2.55 10.69 13.94
N ARG A 173 3.81 10.35 14.22
CA ARG A 173 4.98 11.22 14.04
C ARG A 173 5.83 10.77 12.85
N VAL A 174 6.77 11.62 12.44
CA VAL A 174 7.70 11.33 11.34
C VAL A 174 8.52 10.06 11.62
N GLU A 175 8.98 9.90 12.86
CA GLU A 175 9.75 8.72 13.28
C GLU A 175 8.94 7.43 13.20
N ASP A 176 7.65 7.50 13.51
CA ASP A 176 6.75 6.35 13.46
C ASP A 176 6.51 5.91 12.01
N VAL A 177 6.37 6.86 11.08
CA VAL A 177 6.28 6.60 9.62
C VAL A 177 7.55 5.92 9.12
N LYS A 178 8.72 6.40 9.52
CA LYS A 178 10.01 5.82 9.15
C LYS A 178 10.15 4.40 9.71
N ALA A 179 9.80 4.18 10.97
CA ALA A 179 9.83 2.85 11.60
C ALA A 179 8.91 1.85 10.87
N ALA A 180 7.68 2.27 10.51
CA ALA A 180 6.77 1.46 9.72
C ALA A 180 7.33 1.14 8.32
N ALA A 181 7.94 2.12 7.67
CA ALA A 181 8.56 1.93 6.35
C ALA A 181 9.74 0.96 6.43
N GLN A 182 10.63 1.07 7.42
CA GLN A 182 11.76 0.16 7.63
C GLN A 182 11.31 -1.28 7.86
N ARG A 183 10.20 -1.47 8.56
CA ARG A 183 9.65 -2.79 8.84
C ARG A 183 8.94 -3.40 7.64
N LEU A 184 8.23 -2.60 6.85
CA LEU A 184 7.35 -3.08 5.79
C LEU A 184 7.95 -2.95 4.39
N LEU A 185 8.64 -1.85 4.07
CA LEU A 185 9.13 -1.59 2.72
C LEU A 185 10.50 -2.22 2.49
N THR A 186 10.54 -3.54 2.55
CA THR A 186 11.75 -4.33 2.34
C THR A 186 11.95 -4.68 0.86
N ASP A 187 13.16 -5.11 0.48
CA ASP A 187 13.47 -5.58 -0.89
C ASP A 187 12.86 -6.98 -1.21
N GLY A 188 12.13 -7.57 -0.26
CA GLY A 188 11.53 -8.90 -0.38
C GLY A 188 10.21 -8.96 -1.15
N LEU A 189 10.03 -8.15 -2.19
CA LEU A 189 8.80 -8.11 -2.98
C LEU A 189 8.53 -9.41 -3.74
N LEU A 190 7.27 -9.82 -3.75
CA LEU A 190 6.73 -10.70 -4.77
C LEU A 190 6.22 -9.83 -5.91
N VAL A 191 6.60 -10.14 -7.14
CA VAL A 191 6.20 -9.37 -8.33
C VAL A 191 5.62 -10.30 -9.37
N VAL A 192 4.45 -9.98 -9.86
CA VAL A 192 3.80 -10.67 -10.99
C VAL A 192 3.63 -9.66 -12.12
N SER A 193 4.18 -9.96 -13.29
CA SER A 193 3.96 -9.16 -14.50
C SER A 193 3.12 -9.95 -15.52
N VAL A 194 2.16 -9.27 -16.14
CA VAL A 194 1.31 -9.80 -17.20
C VAL A 194 1.37 -8.86 -18.39
N GLY A 195 1.92 -9.30 -19.49
CA GLY A 195 2.17 -8.47 -20.68
C GLY A 195 3.30 -9.04 -21.53
N GLU A 196 3.92 -8.21 -22.34
CA GLU A 196 5.05 -8.61 -23.19
C GLU A 196 6.41 -8.49 -22.48
N THR A 197 6.48 -7.73 -21.37
CA THR A 197 7.75 -7.45 -20.68
C THR A 197 7.85 -8.17 -19.36
N ALA A 198 8.78 -9.10 -19.26
CA ALA A 198 9.21 -9.68 -17.99
C ALA A 198 10.01 -8.64 -17.18
N VAL A 199 9.63 -8.45 -15.91
CA VAL A 199 10.38 -7.56 -15.01
C VAL A 199 11.29 -8.34 -14.07
N SER A 200 12.37 -7.71 -13.63
CA SER A 200 13.38 -8.28 -12.74
C SER A 200 13.51 -7.48 -11.44
N LEU A 201 13.75 -8.19 -10.34
CA LEU A 201 14.14 -7.60 -9.06
C LEU A 201 15.67 -7.55 -8.84
N ALA A 202 16.46 -8.09 -9.77
CA ALA A 202 17.91 -7.98 -9.71
C ALA A 202 18.34 -6.51 -9.70
N LYS A 203 19.37 -6.18 -8.90
CA LYS A 203 20.00 -4.85 -8.99
C LYS A 203 20.56 -4.71 -10.41
N GLN A 204 20.11 -3.73 -11.15
CA GLN A 204 20.90 -3.27 -12.31
C GLN A 204 22.23 -2.77 -11.75
N ARG A 205 23.34 -3.37 -12.22
CA ARG A 205 24.69 -2.99 -11.84
C ARG A 205 25.04 -1.61 -12.40
#